data_8aae44e16e64be65e54e6292080df2f4
#
_entry.id   8aae44e16e64be65e54e6292080df2f4
#
_cell.length_a   1.000
_cell.length_b   1.000
_cell.length_c   1.000
_cell.angle_alpha   90.00
_cell.angle_beta   90.00
_cell.angle_gamma   90.00
#
_symmetry.space_group_name_H-M   'P 1'
#
loop_
_entity.id
_entity.type
_entity.pdbx_description
1 polymer ?
#
loop_
_entity_poly.entity_id
_entity_poly.type
_entity_poly.pdbx_seq_one_letter_code
_entity_poly.pdbx_strand_id
1 'polypeptide(L)' 'MSEHTNTPYYIFIICGDVPMMIGKTGQYVRKFKNALTFTNKIDALEYVDRHGYNRIATVRQIKKYT' A
#
# COMPACT_ATOMS: atom_id res chain seq x y z
N MET A 1 -4.74 22.78 -11.34
CA MET A 1 -4.66 22.24 -11.04
C MET A 1 -4.48 21.65 -10.41
N SER A 2 -4.38 21.51 -10.43
CA SER A 2 -4.19 20.81 -9.93
C SER A 2 -4.01 20.14 -9.49
N GLU A 3 -3.68 19.92 -9.49
CA GLU A 3 -3.39 19.15 -9.13
C GLU A 3 -3.47 18.34 -8.51
N HIS A 4 -3.70 18.00 -8.39
CA HIS A 4 -3.78 17.26 -7.66
C HIS A 4 -3.23 16.28 -7.40
N THR A 5 -3.38 16.31 -7.18
CA THR A 5 -2.40 15.40 -6.96
C THR A 5 -2.87 14.10 -6.52
N ASN A 6 -2.51 13.09 -7.21
CA ASN A 6 -2.90 11.76 -6.90
C ASN A 6 -1.83 11.09 -6.12
N THR A 7 -1.96 11.14 -4.82
CA THR A 7 -1.02 10.40 -4.00
C THR A 7 -1.51 8.96 -3.97
N PRO A 8 -0.67 8.01 -4.34
CA PRO A 8 -1.12 6.62 -4.39
C PRO A 8 -1.27 6.02 -3.01
N TYR A 9 -1.95 4.90 -2.96
CA TYR A 9 -2.14 4.13 -1.75
C TYR A 9 -1.26 2.88 -1.79
N TYR A 10 -0.89 2.38 -0.65
CA TYR A 10 -0.12 1.15 -0.55
C TYR A 10 -0.65 0.33 0.60
N ILE A 11 -0.27 -0.94 0.62
CA ILE A 11 -0.72 -1.85 1.66
C ILE A 11 0.42 -2.05 2.66
N PHE A 12 0.15 -1.67 3.89
CA PHE A 12 1.13 -1.71 4.96
C PHE A 12 0.85 -2.92 5.84
N ILE A 13 1.89 -3.67 6.16
CA ILE A 13 1.78 -4.88 6.98
C ILE A 13 2.88 -4.84 8.01
N ILE A 14 2.58 -5.33 9.20
CA ILE A 14 3.61 -5.52 10.21
C ILE A 14 3.88 -7.00 10.32
N CYS A 15 5.09 -7.40 9.97
CA CYS A 15 5.53 -8.77 10.09
C CYS A 15 6.37 -8.90 11.33
N GLY A 16 5.75 -9.42 12.39
CA GLY A 16 6.40 -9.42 13.67
C GLY A 16 6.60 -7.98 14.11
N ASP A 17 7.84 -7.57 14.27
CA ASP A 17 8.12 -6.19 14.64
C ASP A 17 8.58 -5.35 13.47
N VAL A 18 8.54 -5.90 12.26
CA VAL A 18 9.10 -5.21 11.09
C VAL A 18 7.98 -4.66 10.23
N PRO A 19 7.92 -3.35 10.01
CA PRO A 19 6.94 -2.78 9.09
C PRO A 19 7.34 -3.08 7.65
N MET A 20 6.39 -3.57 6.87
CA MET A 20 6.65 -3.94 5.49
C MET A 20 5.47 -3.51 4.62
N MET A 21 5.63 -3.66 3.33
CA MET A 21 4.58 -3.34 2.38
C MET A 21 4.42 -4.50 1.42
N ILE A 22 3.26 -4.58 0.77
CA ILE A 22 3.06 -5.59 -0.27
C ILE A 22 3.75 -5.09 -1.53
N GLY A 23 4.59 -5.92 -2.10
CA GLY A 23 5.31 -5.59 -3.31
C GLY A 23 4.53 -5.84 -4.58
N LYS A 24 5.11 -5.44 -5.70
CA LYS A 24 4.44 -5.53 -7.00
C LYS A 24 4.17 -6.96 -7.42
N THR A 25 4.93 -7.90 -6.92
CA THR A 25 4.72 -9.30 -7.25
C THR A 25 4.11 -10.08 -6.10
N GLY A 26 3.59 -9.37 -5.10
CA GLY A 26 2.90 -10.02 -4.00
C GLY A 26 3.78 -10.36 -2.82
N GLN A 27 5.07 -10.15 -2.92
CA GLN A 27 5.95 -10.42 -1.80
C GLN A 27 6.02 -9.22 -0.87
N TYR A 28 6.57 -9.42 0.32
CA TYR A 28 6.72 -8.35 1.28
C TYR A 28 7.99 -7.59 0.97
N VAL A 29 7.90 -6.27 0.92
CA VAL A 29 9.04 -5.43 0.61
C VAL A 29 9.14 -4.32 1.63
N ARG A 30 10.31 -3.73 1.73
CA ARG A 30 10.56 -2.68 2.72
C ARG A 30 10.75 -1.30 2.09
N LYS A 31 10.87 -1.25 0.78
CA LYS A 31 11.11 0.03 0.10
C LYS A 31 9.91 0.40 -0.76
N PHE A 32 9.55 1.66 -0.72
CA PHE A 32 8.42 2.17 -1.48
C PHE A 32 8.54 1.90 -2.96
N LYS A 33 9.74 1.99 -3.50
CA LYS A 33 9.89 1.82 -4.94
C LYS A 33 9.52 0.42 -5.39
N ASN A 34 9.52 -0.53 -4.48
CA ASN A 34 9.15 -1.90 -4.79
C ASN A 34 7.73 -2.23 -4.39
N ALA A 35 7.03 -1.29 -3.79
CA ALA A 35 5.69 -1.54 -3.29
C ALA A 35 4.66 -1.44 -4.41
N LEU A 36 3.63 -2.26 -4.29
CA LEU A 36 2.47 -2.16 -5.16
C LEU A 36 1.66 -0.94 -4.72
N THR A 37 1.34 -0.08 -5.67
CA THR A 37 0.57 1.11 -5.36
C THR A 37 -0.73 1.13 -6.14
N PHE A 38 -1.71 1.85 -5.61
CA PHE A 38 -3.03 1.93 -6.21
C PHE A 38 -3.41 3.39 -6.33
N THR A 39 -4.13 3.71 -7.39
CA THR A 39 -4.54 5.10 -7.60
C THR A 39 -5.70 5.49 -6.72
N ASN A 40 -6.48 4.53 -6.24
CA ASN A 40 -7.55 4.86 -5.33
C ASN A 40 -7.64 3.82 -4.22
N LYS A 41 -8.28 4.22 -3.14
CA LYS A 41 -8.30 3.40 -1.94
C LYS A 41 -9.13 2.14 -2.13
N ILE A 42 -10.17 2.22 -2.93
CA ILE A 42 -11.06 1.09 -3.12
C ILE A 42 -10.33 -0.09 -3.75
N ASP A 43 -9.49 0.20 -4.73
CA ASP A 43 -8.71 -0.86 -5.37
C ASP A 43 -7.78 -1.52 -4.38
N ALA A 44 -7.17 -0.73 -3.51
CA ALA A 44 -6.28 -1.29 -2.50
C ALA A 44 -7.04 -2.17 -1.52
N LEU A 45 -8.22 -1.71 -1.11
CA LEU A 45 -9.03 -2.48 -0.18
C LEU A 45 -9.50 -3.80 -0.80
N GLU A 46 -9.85 -3.76 -2.08
CA GLU A 46 -10.24 -4.99 -2.77
C GLU A 46 -9.08 -5.97 -2.87
N TYR A 47 -7.90 -5.45 -3.09
CA TYR A 47 -6.73 -6.32 -3.15
C TYR A 47 -6.51 -7.01 -1.81
N VAL A 48 -6.61 -6.25 -0.73
CA VAL A 48 -6.46 -6.79 0.62
C VAL A 48 -7.49 -7.87 0.89
N ASP A 49 -8.73 -7.61 0.52
CA ASP A 49 -9.81 -8.56 0.75
C ASP A 49 -9.61 -9.83 -0.08
N ARG A 50 -9.26 -9.66 -1.33
CA ARG A 50 -9.11 -10.80 -2.23
C ARG A 50 -7.97 -11.73 -1.83
N HIS A 51 -6.92 -11.16 -1.27
CA HIS A 51 -5.75 -11.95 -0.88
C HIS A 51 -5.76 -12.35 0.59
N GLY A 52 -6.80 -12.00 1.32
CA GLY A 52 -6.93 -12.44 2.69
C GLY A 52 -6.06 -11.72 3.69
N TYR A 53 -5.69 -10.49 3.40
CA TYR A 53 -4.82 -9.72 4.29
C TYR A 53 -5.58 -8.90 5.31
N ASN A 54 -6.89 -9.06 5.41
CA ASN A 54 -7.73 -8.15 6.18
C ASN A 54 -7.33 -7.99 7.63
N ARG A 55 -6.74 -9.02 8.20
CA ARG A 55 -6.40 -8.97 9.62
C ARG A 55 -5.08 -8.29 9.91
N ILE A 56 -4.20 -8.24 8.91
CA ILE A 56 -2.83 -7.81 9.16
C ILE A 56 -2.44 -6.62 8.32
N ALA A 57 -3.25 -6.25 7.35
CA ALA A 57 -2.88 -5.19 6.42
C ALA A 57 -3.70 -3.95 6.65
N THR A 58 -3.07 -2.81 6.44
CA THR A 58 -3.73 -1.51 6.51
C THR A 58 -3.42 -0.78 5.21
N VAL A 59 -4.44 -0.17 4.63
CA VAL A 59 -4.23 0.65 3.44
C VAL A 59 -3.85 2.05 3.87
N ARG A 60 -2.72 2.53 3.38
CA ARG A 60 -2.23 3.85 3.71
C ARG A 60 -1.98 4.64 2.45
N GLN A 61 -2.10 5.94 2.56
CA GLN A 61 -1.81 6.83 1.46
C GLN A 61 -0.39 7.34 1.58
N ILE A 62 0.34 7.34 0.48
CA ILE A 62 1.68 7.89 0.48
C ILE A 62 1.57 9.39 0.53
N LYS A 63 2.21 9.99 1.52
CA LYS A 63 2.21 11.43 1.63
C LYS A 63 3.46 11.96 1.01
N LYS A 64 3.29 12.93 0.15
CA LYS A 64 4.41 13.59 -0.45
C LYS A 64 4.70 14.86 0.31
N TYR A 65 5.96 15.04 0.56
CA TYR A 65 6.39 16.26 1.17
C TYR A 65 7.29 16.98 0.27
N THR A 66 7.16 18.19 0.32
CA THR A 66 8.08 19.01 -0.44
C THR A 66 9.03 19.68 0.52
#